data_10b47f7597cde5b2f79dc2294c429074
#
_entry.id   10b47f7597cde5b2f79dc2294c429074
#
_cell.length_a   1.000
_cell.length_b   1.000
_cell.length_c   1.000
_cell.angle_alpha   90.00
_cell.angle_beta   90.00
_cell.angle_gamma   90.00
#
_symmetry.space_group_name_H-M   'P 1'
#
loop_
_entity.id
_entity.type
_entity.pdbx_description
1 polymer ?
#
loop_
_entity_poly.entity_id
_entity_poly.type
_entity_poly.pdbx_seq_one_letter_code
_entity_poly.pdbx_strand_id
1 'polypeptide(L)'
;MTKPANTATPISPLLANRWSTRSYDASHVITDEQVLAILEAGRWAPSANNLQPWRFSVLKRGTDLHTRLSTEALSGFNAMWAPAASAYFVVSRKLFTADGTPNFISTYDCGLASMSMMIEAEAHGLNGHVMAGITHDKVAEILELPHDLGVLVVIAIGKPHELTEAEAEATGRNAIYEREAAPRERHALSEIVTHGLN
;
A
#
# COMPACT_ATOMS: atom_id res chain seq x y z
N MET A 1 17.28 -4.10 4.41
CA MET A 1 17.33 -5.32 3.52
C MET A 1 16.81 -4.93 2.15
N THR A 2 17.55 -5.18 1.09
CA THR A 2 17.06 -5.09 -0.28
C THR A 2 16.62 -6.47 -0.74
N LYS A 3 15.43 -6.59 -1.33
CA LYS A 3 14.88 -7.84 -1.86
C LYS A 3 14.53 -7.66 -3.34
N PRO A 4 15.52 -7.52 -4.25
CA PRO A 4 15.23 -7.33 -5.65
C PRO A 4 14.45 -8.53 -6.21
N ALA A 5 13.56 -8.25 -7.16
CA ALA A 5 12.83 -9.29 -7.86
C ALA A 5 13.80 -10.15 -8.72
N ASN A 6 13.62 -11.47 -8.68
CA ASN A 6 14.25 -12.36 -9.65
C ASN A 6 13.40 -12.34 -10.93
N THR A 7 13.87 -11.64 -11.97
CA THR A 7 13.12 -11.40 -13.20
C THR A 7 13.71 -12.14 -14.38
N ALA A 8 12.89 -12.64 -15.28
CA ALA A 8 13.31 -13.32 -16.51
C ALA A 8 14.00 -12.37 -17.50
N THR A 9 13.75 -11.07 -17.40
CA THR A 9 14.36 -10.00 -18.22
C THR A 9 14.50 -8.75 -17.36
N PRO A 10 15.47 -7.86 -17.59
CA PRO A 10 15.63 -6.62 -16.83
C PRO A 10 14.38 -5.74 -16.89
N ILE A 11 13.98 -5.22 -15.74
CA ILE A 11 12.89 -4.22 -15.59
C ILE A 11 13.41 -2.99 -14.85
N SER A 12 12.61 -1.92 -14.80
CA SER A 12 12.97 -0.72 -14.04
C SER A 12 13.39 -1.07 -12.60
N PRO A 13 14.50 -0.50 -12.09
CA PRO A 13 14.95 -0.72 -10.71
C PRO A 13 13.88 -0.43 -9.66
N LEU A 14 13.04 0.59 -9.85
CA LEU A 14 11.95 0.91 -8.94
C LEU A 14 10.92 -0.24 -8.84
N LEU A 15 10.63 -0.90 -9.97
CA LEU A 15 9.75 -2.07 -9.99
C LEU A 15 10.42 -3.30 -9.39
N ALA A 16 11.70 -3.53 -9.72
CA ALA A 16 12.46 -4.68 -9.23
C ALA A 16 12.65 -4.63 -7.71
N ASN A 17 12.96 -3.46 -7.15
CA ASN A 17 13.27 -3.29 -5.74
C ASN A 17 12.02 -3.16 -4.87
N ARG A 18 10.94 -2.55 -5.41
CA ARG A 18 9.69 -2.39 -4.66
C ARG A 18 9.17 -3.74 -4.16
N TRP A 19 8.91 -3.84 -2.90
CA TRP A 19 8.26 -5.01 -2.27
C TRP A 19 7.38 -4.59 -1.10
N SER A 20 6.54 -5.49 -0.61
CA SER A 20 5.59 -5.21 0.46
C SER A 20 6.19 -5.63 1.80
N THR A 21 7.01 -4.76 2.39
CA THR A 21 7.60 -4.99 3.72
C THR A 21 6.53 -5.02 4.81
N ARG A 22 6.83 -5.74 5.89
CA ARG A 22 6.09 -5.75 7.16
C ARG A 22 6.98 -5.32 8.32
N SER A 23 8.16 -4.80 8.03
CA SER A 23 9.08 -4.29 9.04
C SER A 23 9.46 -2.85 8.69
N TYR A 24 9.03 -1.91 9.51
CA TYR A 24 9.27 -0.49 9.34
C TYR A 24 10.11 0.07 10.49
N ASP A 25 10.93 1.07 10.17
CA ASP A 25 11.64 1.90 11.14
C ASP A 25 10.61 2.78 11.86
N ALA A 26 10.27 2.40 13.10
CA ALA A 26 9.31 3.12 13.93
C ALA A 26 9.82 4.50 14.39
N SER A 27 11.07 4.86 14.16
CA SER A 27 11.60 6.20 14.43
C SER A 27 11.47 7.15 13.24
N HIS A 28 11.33 6.61 12.02
CA HIS A 28 11.25 7.42 10.81
C HIS A 28 9.93 8.22 10.75
N VAL A 29 10.05 9.51 10.48
CA VAL A 29 8.91 10.41 10.26
C VAL A 29 8.86 10.79 8.77
N ILE A 30 7.73 10.50 8.12
CA ILE A 30 7.51 10.89 6.72
C ILE A 30 7.33 12.41 6.62
N THR A 31 8.02 13.04 5.66
CA THR A 31 7.91 14.49 5.45
C THR A 31 6.67 14.86 4.64
N ASP A 32 6.27 16.14 4.71
CA ASP A 32 5.14 16.64 3.90
C ASP A 32 5.46 16.59 2.41
N GLU A 33 6.70 16.84 2.01
CA GLU A 33 7.15 16.74 0.63
C GLU A 33 7.02 15.31 0.10
N GLN A 34 7.42 14.32 0.90
CA GLN A 34 7.25 12.90 0.52
C GLN A 34 5.78 12.52 0.40
N VAL A 35 4.92 12.97 1.32
CA VAL A 35 3.47 12.74 1.26
C VAL A 35 2.89 13.36 -0.01
N LEU A 36 3.24 14.61 -0.32
CA LEU A 36 2.74 15.31 -1.50
C LEU A 36 3.21 14.66 -2.80
N ALA A 37 4.48 14.24 -2.89
CA ALA A 37 5.02 13.53 -4.05
C ALA A 37 4.27 12.20 -4.30
N ILE A 38 4.04 11.42 -3.26
CA ILE A 38 3.30 10.15 -3.33
C ILE A 38 1.85 10.37 -3.78
N LEU A 39 1.17 11.38 -3.22
CA LEU A 39 -0.19 11.73 -3.63
C LEU A 39 -0.24 12.22 -5.08
N GLU A 40 0.75 13.00 -5.50
CA GLU A 40 0.86 13.51 -6.88
C GLU A 40 1.05 12.37 -7.87
N ALA A 41 1.89 11.38 -7.55
CA ALA A 41 2.04 10.18 -8.38
C ALA A 41 0.71 9.42 -8.52
N GLY A 42 -0.07 9.29 -7.44
CA GLY A 42 -1.41 8.72 -7.48
C GLY A 42 -2.39 9.55 -8.33
N ARG A 43 -2.31 10.87 -8.24
CA ARG A 43 -3.17 11.80 -9.00
C ARG A 43 -2.93 11.71 -10.51
N TRP A 44 -1.69 11.46 -10.94
CA TRP A 44 -1.32 11.33 -12.35
C TRP A 44 -1.51 9.94 -12.93
N ALA A 45 -2.06 9.00 -12.19
CA ALA A 45 -2.42 7.70 -12.74
C ALA A 45 -3.46 7.84 -13.87
N PRO A 46 -3.46 6.97 -14.88
CA PRO A 46 -4.51 6.95 -15.88
C PRO A 46 -5.83 6.45 -15.27
N SER A 47 -6.95 6.92 -15.82
CA SER A 47 -8.28 6.42 -15.48
C SER A 47 -9.21 6.40 -16.70
N ALA A 48 -10.20 5.51 -16.69
CA ALA A 48 -11.21 5.44 -17.75
C ALA A 48 -11.87 6.80 -17.94
N ASN A 49 -11.90 7.31 -19.17
CA ASN A 49 -12.45 8.61 -19.52
C ASN A 49 -11.96 9.78 -18.63
N ASN A 50 -10.79 9.64 -18.03
CA ASN A 50 -10.23 10.61 -17.07
C ASN A 50 -11.17 10.91 -15.88
N LEU A 51 -11.94 9.91 -15.44
CA LEU A 51 -12.92 10.04 -14.35
C LEU A 51 -12.28 10.29 -12.98
N GLN A 52 -11.01 9.90 -12.78
CA GLN A 52 -10.23 10.14 -11.56
C GLN A 52 -11.03 9.79 -10.29
N PRO A 53 -11.47 8.52 -10.16
CA PRO A 53 -12.44 8.13 -9.14
C PRO A 53 -11.85 8.01 -7.73
N TRP A 54 -10.53 8.07 -7.60
CA TRP A 54 -9.83 7.94 -6.32
C TRP A 54 -10.06 9.12 -5.39
N ARG A 55 -10.09 8.83 -4.11
CA ARG A 55 -9.98 9.78 -3.00
C ARG A 55 -8.96 9.22 -2.01
N PHE A 56 -8.04 10.06 -1.58
CA PHE A 56 -6.97 9.67 -0.67
C PHE A 56 -7.13 10.35 0.67
N SER A 57 -6.94 9.58 1.76
CA SER A 57 -6.78 10.13 3.10
C SER A 57 -5.42 9.70 3.64
N VAL A 58 -4.67 10.62 4.25
CA VAL A 58 -3.34 10.34 4.81
C VAL A 58 -3.37 10.47 6.32
N LEU A 59 -3.00 9.40 7.01
CA LEU A 59 -2.98 9.32 8.46
C LEU A 59 -1.53 9.10 8.90
N LYS A 60 -0.86 10.17 9.32
CA LYS A 60 0.52 10.09 9.82
C LYS A 60 0.57 9.43 11.19
N ARG A 61 1.59 8.60 11.42
CA ARG A 61 1.82 8.01 12.74
C ARG A 61 1.91 9.09 13.82
N GLY A 62 1.33 8.82 14.97
CA GLY A 62 1.22 9.75 16.08
C GLY A 62 -0.04 10.61 16.08
N THR A 63 -0.86 10.56 15.02
CA THR A 63 -2.18 11.21 15.03
C THR A 63 -3.26 10.28 15.59
N ASP A 64 -4.35 10.87 16.09
CA ASP A 64 -5.51 10.12 16.59
C ASP A 64 -6.10 9.20 15.52
N LEU A 65 -6.28 9.68 14.29
CA LEU A 65 -6.82 8.88 13.18
C LEU A 65 -5.94 7.67 12.85
N HIS A 66 -4.60 7.80 12.88
CA HIS A 66 -3.70 6.67 12.70
C HIS A 66 -3.85 5.65 13.82
N THR A 67 -3.94 6.11 15.06
CA THR A 67 -4.13 5.25 16.25
C THR A 67 -5.45 4.51 16.16
N ARG A 68 -6.55 5.21 15.89
CA ARG A 68 -7.89 4.63 15.75
C ARG A 68 -7.94 3.60 14.62
N LEU A 69 -7.40 3.91 13.44
CA LEU A 69 -7.35 2.95 12.34
C LEU A 69 -6.54 1.70 12.73
N SER A 70 -5.41 1.87 13.41
CA SER A 70 -4.56 0.76 13.85
C SER A 70 -5.27 -0.19 14.84
N THR A 71 -6.08 0.36 15.75
CA THR A 71 -6.71 -0.40 16.85
C THR A 71 -8.12 -0.88 16.54
N GLU A 72 -8.87 -0.15 15.70
CA GLU A 72 -10.28 -0.42 15.44
C GLU A 72 -10.54 -1.07 14.09
N ALA A 73 -9.67 -0.84 13.07
CA ALA A 73 -9.92 -1.27 11.70
C ALA A 73 -8.91 -2.29 11.15
N LEU A 74 -7.70 -2.40 11.73
CA LEU A 74 -6.77 -3.47 11.40
C LEU A 74 -7.06 -4.70 12.24
N SER A 75 -6.93 -5.87 11.62
CA SER A 75 -7.12 -7.14 12.30
C SER A 75 -6.07 -8.17 11.90
N GLY A 76 -5.98 -9.26 12.68
CA GLY A 76 -5.08 -10.38 12.42
C GLY A 76 -3.62 -9.93 12.27
N PHE A 77 -2.95 -10.42 11.24
CA PHE A 77 -1.53 -10.19 11.07
C PHE A 77 -1.16 -8.72 10.76
N ASN A 78 -2.06 -7.96 10.12
CA ASN A 78 -1.80 -6.55 9.80
C ASN A 78 -1.67 -5.70 11.07
N ALA A 79 -2.43 -5.96 12.10
CA ALA A 79 -2.36 -5.24 13.37
C ALA A 79 -1.01 -5.41 14.10
N MET A 80 -0.25 -6.46 13.77
CA MET A 80 1.04 -6.73 14.42
C MET A 80 2.19 -5.88 13.90
N TRP A 81 2.15 -5.46 12.64
CA TRP A 81 3.28 -4.80 11.99
C TRP A 81 2.96 -3.41 11.41
N ALA A 82 1.73 -3.20 10.92
CA ALA A 82 1.39 -1.98 10.21
C ALA A 82 1.45 -0.70 11.09
N PRO A 83 1.17 -0.74 12.41
CA PRO A 83 1.28 0.46 13.26
C PRO A 83 2.68 1.10 13.30
N ALA A 84 3.74 0.35 12.93
CA ALA A 84 5.11 0.88 12.83
C ALA A 84 5.34 1.71 11.56
N ALA A 85 4.48 1.63 10.54
CA ALA A 85 4.59 2.43 9.32
C ALA A 85 4.52 3.93 9.64
N SER A 86 5.17 4.76 8.83
CA SER A 86 5.22 6.21 9.06
C SER A 86 3.88 6.91 8.76
N ALA A 87 3.08 6.33 7.85
CA ALA A 87 1.72 6.79 7.55
C ALA A 87 0.89 5.68 6.90
N TYR A 88 -0.43 5.82 7.00
CA TYR A 88 -1.40 5.12 6.17
C TYR A 88 -1.93 6.04 5.08
N PHE A 89 -1.99 5.52 3.87
CA PHE A 89 -2.68 6.14 2.75
C PHE A 89 -3.92 5.29 2.46
N VAL A 90 -5.08 5.81 2.83
CA VAL A 90 -6.36 5.14 2.56
C VAL A 90 -6.79 5.50 1.16
N VAL A 91 -7.05 4.49 0.34
CA VAL A 91 -7.56 4.64 -1.02
C VAL A 91 -9.05 4.32 -1.02
N SER A 92 -9.86 5.33 -1.28
CA SER A 92 -11.30 5.22 -1.48
C SER A 92 -11.65 5.53 -2.94
N ARG A 93 -12.76 4.99 -3.41
CA ARG A 93 -13.24 5.18 -4.78
C ARG A 93 -14.61 5.82 -4.82
N LYS A 94 -14.89 6.64 -5.82
CA LYS A 94 -16.25 7.03 -6.14
C LYS A 94 -17.05 5.82 -6.64
N LEU A 95 -18.18 5.53 -5.99
CA LEU A 95 -19.05 4.41 -6.33
C LEU A 95 -19.89 4.69 -7.59
N PHE A 96 -20.15 5.97 -7.86
CA PHE A 96 -20.96 6.43 -8.97
C PHE A 96 -20.24 7.49 -9.80
N THR A 97 -20.58 7.58 -11.07
CA THR A 97 -20.19 8.67 -11.98
C THR A 97 -21.08 9.89 -11.72
N ALA A 98 -20.79 11.02 -12.39
CA ALA A 98 -21.51 12.28 -12.18
C ALA A 98 -23.01 12.20 -12.55
N ASP A 99 -23.39 11.29 -13.45
CA ASP A 99 -24.78 11.03 -13.85
C ASP A 99 -25.51 9.99 -12.97
N GLY A 100 -24.86 9.53 -11.89
CA GLY A 100 -25.40 8.54 -10.95
C GLY A 100 -25.25 7.08 -11.39
N THR A 101 -24.59 6.81 -12.50
CA THR A 101 -24.33 5.43 -12.97
C THR A 101 -23.28 4.76 -12.08
N PRO A 102 -23.43 3.47 -11.69
CA PRO A 102 -22.39 2.73 -10.96
C PRO A 102 -21.04 2.73 -11.69
N ASN A 103 -19.98 3.13 -11.02
CA ASN A 103 -18.62 3.20 -11.59
C ASN A 103 -17.89 1.88 -11.39
N PHE A 104 -18.14 0.90 -12.22
CA PHE A 104 -17.55 -0.44 -12.12
C PHE A 104 -16.05 -0.48 -12.35
N ILE A 105 -15.49 0.47 -13.16
CA ILE A 105 -14.05 0.51 -13.47
C ILE A 105 -13.23 1.19 -12.38
N SER A 106 -13.86 1.89 -11.45
CA SER A 106 -13.18 2.69 -10.43
C SER A 106 -12.19 1.89 -9.58
N THR A 107 -12.43 0.60 -9.35
CA THR A 107 -11.50 -0.27 -8.60
C THR A 107 -10.20 -0.48 -9.38
N TYR A 108 -10.27 -0.70 -10.70
CA TYR A 108 -9.10 -0.84 -11.54
C TYR A 108 -8.29 0.47 -11.59
N ASP A 109 -8.96 1.60 -11.81
CA ASP A 109 -8.32 2.93 -11.84
C ASP A 109 -7.62 3.24 -10.50
N CYS A 110 -8.26 2.93 -9.37
CA CYS A 110 -7.64 3.10 -8.05
C CYS A 110 -6.45 2.15 -7.82
N GLY A 111 -6.46 0.96 -8.43
CA GLY A 111 -5.32 0.04 -8.44
C GLY A 111 -4.11 0.63 -9.17
N LEU A 112 -4.32 1.30 -10.31
CA LEU A 112 -3.28 2.03 -11.05
C LEU A 112 -2.71 3.17 -10.20
N ALA A 113 -3.57 3.96 -9.56
CA ALA A 113 -3.15 5.04 -8.67
C ALA A 113 -2.35 4.49 -7.47
N SER A 114 -2.81 3.41 -6.84
CA SER A 114 -2.10 2.75 -5.72
C SER A 114 -0.70 2.28 -6.14
N MET A 115 -0.55 1.71 -7.32
CA MET A 115 0.75 1.26 -7.83
C MET A 115 1.68 2.44 -8.11
N SER A 116 1.17 3.54 -8.69
CA SER A 116 1.95 4.76 -8.91
C SER A 116 2.46 5.33 -7.60
N MET A 117 1.62 5.40 -6.56
CA MET A 117 2.00 5.84 -5.21
C MET A 117 3.11 4.97 -4.60
N MET A 118 3.04 3.64 -4.77
CA MET A 118 4.07 2.73 -4.24
C MET A 118 5.40 2.86 -4.98
N ILE A 119 5.39 3.13 -6.28
CA ILE A 119 6.61 3.36 -7.06
C ILE A 119 7.27 4.66 -6.62
N GLU A 120 6.48 5.73 -6.41
CA GLU A 120 6.99 7.00 -5.92
C GLU A 120 7.55 6.88 -4.50
N ALA A 121 6.88 6.14 -3.63
CA ALA A 121 7.42 5.85 -2.30
C ALA A 121 8.79 5.16 -2.37
N GLU A 122 8.96 4.17 -3.28
CA GLU A 122 10.24 3.51 -3.51
C GLU A 122 11.32 4.49 -4.00
N ALA A 123 10.98 5.44 -4.86
CA ALA A 123 11.90 6.48 -5.33
C ALA A 123 12.40 7.37 -4.19
N HIS A 124 11.63 7.51 -3.12
CA HIS A 124 12.00 8.23 -1.89
C HIS A 124 12.64 7.32 -0.80
N GLY A 125 12.99 6.06 -1.13
CA GLY A 125 13.55 5.11 -0.17
C GLY A 125 12.55 4.62 0.88
N LEU A 126 11.25 4.74 0.59
CA LEU A 126 10.15 4.23 1.40
C LEU A 126 9.54 3.01 0.74
N ASN A 127 8.97 2.11 1.54
CA ASN A 127 8.21 0.98 0.98
C ASN A 127 6.72 1.10 1.29
N GLY A 128 5.90 0.72 0.30
CA GLY A 128 4.46 0.65 0.43
C GLY A 128 3.96 -0.79 0.51
N HIS A 129 3.06 -1.08 1.45
CA HIS A 129 2.36 -2.36 1.58
C HIS A 129 0.86 -2.15 1.53
N VAL A 130 0.21 -2.67 0.49
CA VAL A 130 -1.24 -2.59 0.32
C VAL A 130 -1.94 -3.64 1.19
N MET A 131 -2.85 -3.19 2.04
CA MET A 131 -3.66 -4.03 2.92
C MET A 131 -5.12 -4.01 2.48
N ALA A 132 -5.65 -5.16 2.05
CA ALA A 132 -7.08 -5.38 1.80
C ALA A 132 -7.77 -6.07 3.00
N GLY A 133 -7.00 -6.75 3.86
CA GLY A 133 -7.50 -7.35 5.11
C GLY A 133 -7.69 -6.29 6.19
N ILE A 134 -8.72 -5.47 6.03
CA ILE A 134 -9.14 -4.37 6.90
C ILE A 134 -10.64 -4.43 7.11
N THR A 135 -11.16 -3.78 8.15
CA THR A 135 -12.60 -3.60 8.35
C THR A 135 -13.05 -2.33 7.61
N HIS A 136 -13.47 -2.47 6.34
CA HIS A 136 -13.76 -1.35 5.44
C HIS A 136 -14.76 -0.34 6.01
N ASP A 137 -15.87 -0.83 6.57
CA ASP A 137 -16.91 0.03 7.16
C ASP A 137 -16.37 0.83 8.36
N LYS A 138 -15.48 0.21 9.16
CA LYS A 138 -14.84 0.89 10.28
C LYS A 138 -13.87 1.96 9.81
N VAL A 139 -13.12 1.73 8.73
CA VAL A 139 -12.27 2.78 8.12
C VAL A 139 -13.13 3.95 7.62
N ALA A 140 -14.25 3.66 6.96
CA ALA A 140 -15.18 4.69 6.49
C ALA A 140 -15.77 5.51 7.64
N GLU A 141 -16.15 4.85 8.75
CA GLU A 141 -16.62 5.49 9.98
C GLU A 141 -15.56 6.40 10.61
N ILE A 142 -14.33 5.89 10.79
CA ILE A 142 -13.21 6.66 11.37
C ILE A 142 -12.92 7.93 10.56
N LEU A 143 -13.03 7.84 9.23
CA LEU A 143 -12.74 8.94 8.31
C LEU A 143 -13.98 9.79 7.98
N GLU A 144 -15.14 9.45 8.53
CA GLU A 144 -16.41 10.14 8.26
C GLU A 144 -16.69 10.28 6.74
N LEU A 145 -16.42 9.20 5.99
CA LEU A 145 -16.54 9.23 4.54
C LEU A 145 -18.01 9.34 4.11
N PRO A 146 -18.31 10.13 3.07
CA PRO A 146 -19.64 10.18 2.50
C PRO A 146 -20.02 8.84 1.85
N HIS A 147 -21.33 8.55 1.78
CA HIS A 147 -21.88 7.25 1.31
C HIS A 147 -21.59 6.92 -0.16
N ASP A 148 -21.21 7.91 -0.97
CA ASP A 148 -20.79 7.70 -2.37
C ASP A 148 -19.32 7.30 -2.52
N LEU A 149 -18.58 7.22 -1.41
CA LEU A 149 -17.22 6.70 -1.37
C LEU A 149 -17.15 5.32 -0.74
N GLY A 150 -16.45 4.41 -1.42
CA GLY A 150 -16.15 3.07 -0.89
C GLY A 150 -14.66 2.93 -0.61
N VAL A 151 -14.30 2.53 0.61
CA VAL A 151 -12.92 2.20 0.97
C VAL A 151 -12.48 0.95 0.19
N LEU A 152 -11.29 0.98 -0.43
CA LEU A 152 -10.73 -0.17 -1.13
C LEU A 152 -9.60 -0.83 -0.34
N VAL A 153 -8.59 -0.05 -0.01
CA VAL A 153 -7.37 -0.54 0.64
C VAL A 153 -6.77 0.53 1.55
N VAL A 154 -5.93 0.08 2.46
CA VAL A 154 -5.01 0.94 3.22
C VAL A 154 -3.60 0.58 2.79
N ILE A 155 -2.80 1.56 2.38
CA ILE A 155 -1.39 1.39 2.06
C ILE A 155 -0.58 1.87 3.26
N ALA A 156 0.11 0.95 3.93
CA ALA A 156 1.09 1.31 4.95
C ALA A 156 2.37 1.76 4.23
N ILE A 157 2.85 2.97 4.50
CA ILE A 157 4.08 3.53 3.89
C ILE A 157 5.03 3.97 4.99
N GLY A 158 6.31 3.61 4.82
CA GLY A 158 7.35 3.99 5.76
C GLY A 158 8.73 3.52 5.30
N LYS A 159 9.76 3.93 6.04
CA LYS A 159 11.12 3.47 5.81
C LYS A 159 11.23 2.00 6.22
N PRO A 160 11.71 1.11 5.33
CA PRO A 160 11.90 -0.29 5.68
C PRO A 160 12.96 -0.43 6.78
N HIS A 161 12.73 -1.38 7.69
CA HIS A 161 13.68 -1.77 8.72
C HIS A 161 14.16 -3.20 8.48
N GLU A 162 15.46 -3.40 8.51
CA GLU A 162 16.05 -4.74 8.41
C GLU A 162 15.94 -5.45 9.77
N LEU A 163 14.85 -6.21 9.92
CA LEU A 163 14.61 -7.00 11.12
C LEU A 163 15.56 -8.21 11.13
N THR A 164 16.44 -8.29 12.12
CA THR A 164 17.29 -9.47 12.34
C THR A 164 16.58 -10.54 13.13
N GLU A 165 17.04 -11.80 13.05
CA GLU A 165 16.48 -12.92 13.82
C GLU A 165 16.57 -12.65 15.32
N ALA A 166 17.74 -12.21 15.81
CA ALA A 166 17.96 -11.88 17.21
C ALA A 166 17.03 -10.77 17.71
N GLU A 167 16.79 -9.73 16.91
CA GLU A 167 15.83 -8.67 17.23
C GLU A 167 14.39 -9.21 17.26
N ALA A 168 14.06 -10.07 16.31
CA ALA A 168 12.73 -10.68 16.23
C ALA A 168 12.44 -11.56 17.46
N GLU A 169 13.40 -12.36 17.87
CA GLU A 169 13.30 -13.17 19.09
C GLU A 169 13.14 -12.28 20.35
N ALA A 170 14.01 -11.27 20.48
CA ALA A 170 13.98 -10.35 21.64
C ALA A 170 12.68 -9.55 21.75
N THR A 171 12.00 -9.29 20.62
CA THR A 171 10.78 -8.47 20.54
C THR A 171 9.50 -9.25 20.30
N GLY A 172 9.57 -10.59 20.18
CA GLY A 172 8.42 -11.45 19.88
C GLY A 172 7.89 -11.28 18.44
N ARG A 173 8.73 -10.83 17.49
CA ARG A 173 8.37 -10.53 16.10
C ARG A 173 8.75 -11.65 15.11
N ASN A 174 8.94 -12.89 15.58
CA ASN A 174 9.38 -14.02 14.77
C ASN A 174 8.50 -14.25 13.52
N ALA A 175 7.18 -14.18 13.65
CA ALA A 175 6.27 -14.34 12.53
C ALA A 175 6.40 -13.23 11.46
N ILE A 176 6.87 -12.04 11.85
CA ILE A 176 7.20 -10.96 10.91
C ILE A 176 8.52 -11.28 10.22
N TYR A 177 9.54 -11.67 10.99
CA TYR A 177 10.86 -12.04 10.48
C TYR A 177 10.78 -13.16 9.43
N GLU A 178 10.07 -14.24 9.71
CA GLU A 178 9.87 -15.35 8.78
C GLU A 178 9.31 -14.89 7.42
N ARG A 179 8.31 -13.99 7.44
CA ARG A 179 7.73 -13.43 6.20
C ARG A 179 8.66 -12.45 5.50
N GLU A 180 9.45 -11.69 6.28
CA GLU A 180 10.46 -10.80 5.71
C GLU A 180 11.63 -11.59 5.10
N ALA A 181 12.05 -12.70 5.71
CA ALA A 181 13.11 -13.57 5.22
C ALA A 181 12.69 -14.43 4.01
N ALA A 182 11.40 -14.73 3.86
CA ALA A 182 10.88 -15.55 2.77
C ALA A 182 11.24 -14.99 1.38
N PRO A 183 11.56 -15.84 0.38
CA PRO A 183 11.87 -15.40 -0.97
C PRO A 183 10.65 -14.73 -1.63
N ARG A 184 10.94 -13.89 -2.64
CA ARG A 184 9.91 -13.32 -3.51
C ARG A 184 9.70 -14.25 -4.70
N GLU A 185 8.50 -14.75 -4.85
CA GLU A 185 8.15 -15.69 -5.92
C GLU A 185 7.08 -15.10 -6.84
N ARG A 186 7.11 -15.52 -8.10
CA ARG A 186 6.09 -15.24 -9.12
C ARG A 186 5.99 -16.45 -10.03
N HIS A 187 4.82 -16.67 -10.58
CA HIS A 187 4.63 -17.61 -11.67
C HIS A 187 5.51 -17.26 -12.86
N ALA A 188 5.91 -18.26 -13.64
CA ALA A 188 6.66 -18.05 -14.87
C ALA A 188 5.82 -17.28 -15.88
N LEU A 189 6.47 -16.53 -16.79
CA LEU A 189 5.77 -15.79 -17.85
C LEU A 189 4.90 -16.73 -18.72
N SER A 190 5.36 -17.95 -18.96
CA SER A 190 4.62 -18.99 -19.71
C SER A 190 3.31 -19.43 -19.04
N GLU A 191 3.16 -19.23 -17.73
CA GLU A 191 1.94 -19.57 -17.00
C GLU A 191 0.90 -18.44 -17.02
N ILE A 192 1.36 -17.18 -17.19
CA ILE A 192 0.50 -16.00 -17.12
C ILE A 192 0.24 -15.34 -18.48
N VAL A 193 1.04 -15.66 -19.50
CA VAL A 193 0.85 -15.18 -20.86
C VAL A 193 0.14 -16.26 -21.66
N THR A 194 -1.13 -16.07 -21.96
CA THR A 194 -1.95 -17.07 -22.66
C THR A 194 -1.71 -17.10 -24.18
N HIS A 195 -1.26 -15.98 -24.79
CA HIS A 195 -1.01 -15.85 -26.22
C HIS A 195 0.12 -14.83 -26.48
N GLY A 196 0.86 -15.00 -27.58
CA GLY A 196 1.81 -14.00 -28.08
C GLY A 196 3.27 -14.19 -27.69
N LEU A 197 3.61 -15.20 -26.88
CA LEU A 197 4.97 -15.67 -26.65
C LEU A 197 5.05 -17.10 -27.16
N ASN A 198 5.73 -17.30 -28.30
CA ASN A 198 6.07 -18.62 -28.87
C ASN A 198 7.52 -18.94 -28.57
#